data_b899960aff6810e0750705196f1d9832
#
_entry.id   b899960aff6810e0750705196f1d9832
#
_cell.length_a   1.000
_cell.length_b   1.000
_cell.length_c   1.000
_cell.angle_alpha   90.00
_cell.angle_beta   90.00
_cell.angle_gamma   90.00
#
_symmetry.space_group_name_H-M   'P 1'
#
loop_
_entity.id
_entity.type
_entity.pdbx_description
1 polymer ?
#
loop_
_entity_poly.entity_id
_entity_poly.type
_entity_poly.pdbx_seq_one_letter_code
_entity_poly.pdbx_strand_id
1 'polypeptide(L)'
;RTVLQIIADFNNLNLVTTDSVSGNITLRLDGVPWEQALDIILKVRGLDKRLDNNILLVAPADEIAAREKQQLESRNQVADLAPLYTEYLQINYAKASEVAALLSSESTKLLSPRGAVSVDERTNVLVVKDTADVIGNVKRMLDILDIPVKQVVIEARMVTIDDGFDEALGVRWGVTKTDGHGNGTSGTIEGNDGAGNNDGSSTITRPGVEDRLNVNLPVTNAAGTLAFQVARLANGTLLDLELSALEKESKAEIIASPRVTTANQKPALIEQGTEIPYVESSSSGATSVTFKKAVLSLKVTPQITPDNRVILDLTVTQDTKGETVPTGTGDAVSINAQSITTQVLVNNGETLVLGGIYQQTIKNDVSKVPLLGDIPGLGYLFKKTTSENKKRELLIFVTPRIVTDAL
;
A
#
# COMPACT_ATOMS: atom_id res chain seq x y z
N ARG A 1 -9.80 -57.43 -46.65
CA ARG A 1 -11.12 -56.82 -46.88
C ARG A 1 -12.23 -57.59 -46.15
N THR A 2 -12.29 -58.94 -46.28
CA THR A 2 -13.35 -59.76 -45.67
C THR A 2 -13.52 -59.54 -44.16
N VAL A 3 -12.41 -59.40 -43.42
CA VAL A 3 -12.46 -59.12 -41.99
C VAL A 3 -13.06 -57.77 -41.67
N LEU A 4 -12.73 -56.75 -42.46
CA LEU A 4 -13.28 -55.41 -42.31
C LEU A 4 -14.76 -55.36 -42.57
N GLN A 5 -15.20 -56.16 -43.63
CA GLN A 5 -16.58 -56.30 -43.98
C GLN A 5 -17.41 -56.99 -42.88
N ILE A 6 -16.88 -58.05 -42.25
CA ILE A 6 -17.56 -58.75 -41.14
C ILE A 6 -17.72 -57.77 -39.93
N ILE A 7 -16.72 -56.95 -39.62
CA ILE A 7 -16.80 -55.99 -38.54
C ILE A 7 -17.83 -54.90 -38.83
N ALA A 8 -17.88 -54.41 -40.08
CA ALA A 8 -18.84 -53.39 -40.51
C ALA A 8 -20.28 -53.94 -40.52
N ASP A 9 -20.48 -55.12 -41.04
CA ASP A 9 -21.79 -55.79 -41.09
C ASP A 9 -22.34 -56.11 -39.69
N PHE A 10 -21.47 -56.53 -38.78
CA PHE A 10 -21.84 -56.78 -37.37
C PHE A 10 -22.34 -55.52 -36.65
N ASN A 11 -21.84 -54.34 -37.06
CA ASN A 11 -22.17 -53.04 -36.42
C ASN A 11 -23.14 -52.21 -37.31
N ASN A 12 -23.74 -52.76 -38.31
CA ASN A 12 -24.62 -52.05 -39.24
C ASN A 12 -23.96 -50.80 -39.90
N LEU A 13 -22.67 -50.87 -40.18
CA LEU A 13 -21.91 -49.82 -40.85
C LEU A 13 -21.72 -50.17 -42.34
N ASN A 14 -21.82 -49.19 -43.23
CA ASN A 14 -21.49 -49.33 -44.62
C ASN A 14 -19.98 -49.17 -44.83
N LEU A 15 -19.32 -50.23 -45.31
CA LEU A 15 -17.87 -50.22 -45.52
C LEU A 15 -17.53 -49.73 -46.92
N VAL A 16 -16.67 -48.74 -47.01
CA VAL A 16 -16.02 -48.28 -48.22
C VAL A 16 -14.50 -48.44 -48.07
N THR A 17 -13.89 -49.20 -48.97
CA THR A 17 -12.44 -49.40 -48.99
C THR A 17 -11.86 -48.96 -50.33
N THR A 18 -10.67 -48.34 -50.28
CA THR A 18 -9.90 -48.07 -51.53
C THR A 18 -9.25 -49.33 -52.04
N ASP A 19 -8.89 -49.34 -53.36
CA ASP A 19 -8.28 -50.52 -53.98
C ASP A 19 -6.90 -50.85 -53.39
N SER A 20 -6.24 -49.91 -52.78
CA SER A 20 -4.97 -50.07 -52.10
C SER A 20 -5.04 -50.88 -50.79
N VAL A 21 -6.26 -51.13 -50.26
CA VAL A 21 -6.47 -51.99 -49.09
C VAL A 21 -6.41 -53.43 -49.43
N SER A 22 -5.25 -54.08 -49.34
CA SER A 22 -5.03 -55.49 -49.70
C SER A 22 -4.12 -56.16 -48.61
N GLY A 23 -4.14 -57.51 -48.60
CA GLY A 23 -3.29 -58.35 -47.78
C GLY A 23 -4.04 -59.22 -46.77
N ASN A 24 -3.34 -60.22 -46.25
CA ASN A 24 -3.84 -61.15 -45.22
C ASN A 24 -3.39 -60.75 -43.82
N ILE A 25 -4.27 -60.91 -42.89
CA ILE A 25 -3.99 -60.70 -41.47
C ILE A 25 -4.41 -61.96 -40.69
N THR A 26 -3.58 -62.41 -39.80
CA THR A 26 -3.91 -63.50 -38.87
C THR A 26 -4.16 -62.86 -37.51
N LEU A 27 -5.39 -63.04 -37.04
CA LEU A 27 -5.83 -62.44 -35.80
C LEU A 27 -6.43 -63.52 -34.89
N ARG A 28 -6.09 -63.40 -33.61
CA ARG A 28 -6.78 -64.16 -32.55
C ARG A 28 -7.10 -63.15 -31.46
N LEU A 29 -8.31 -62.70 -31.42
CA LEU A 29 -8.84 -61.74 -30.47
C LEU A 29 -9.96 -62.46 -29.68
N ASP A 30 -9.92 -62.38 -28.38
CA ASP A 30 -10.92 -62.94 -27.48
C ASP A 30 -11.32 -61.88 -26.45
N GLY A 31 -12.63 -61.60 -26.33
CA GLY A 31 -13.14 -60.59 -25.38
C GLY A 31 -12.79 -59.10 -25.66
N VAL A 32 -12.32 -58.75 -26.87
CA VAL A 32 -11.94 -57.37 -27.21
C VAL A 32 -13.13 -56.63 -27.85
N PRO A 33 -13.45 -55.39 -27.44
CA PRO A 33 -14.46 -54.60 -28.11
C PRO A 33 -14.12 -54.38 -29.61
N TRP A 34 -15.13 -54.41 -30.45
CA TRP A 34 -14.95 -54.34 -31.93
C TRP A 34 -14.17 -53.11 -32.39
N GLU A 35 -14.34 -51.96 -31.71
CA GLU A 35 -13.60 -50.71 -32.02
C GLU A 35 -12.11 -50.89 -31.82
N GLN A 36 -11.71 -51.50 -30.72
CA GLN A 36 -10.29 -51.75 -30.40
C GLN A 36 -9.71 -52.81 -31.36
N ALA A 37 -10.50 -53.83 -31.69
CA ALA A 37 -10.13 -54.83 -32.68
C ALA A 37 -9.90 -54.21 -34.06
N LEU A 38 -10.79 -53.32 -34.49
CA LEU A 38 -10.66 -52.57 -35.76
C LEU A 38 -9.42 -51.68 -35.72
N ASP A 39 -9.17 -50.93 -34.64
CA ASP A 39 -7.99 -50.06 -34.49
C ASP A 39 -6.69 -50.84 -34.58
N ILE A 40 -6.61 -52.00 -33.97
CA ILE A 40 -5.42 -52.87 -34.04
C ILE A 40 -5.18 -53.33 -35.45
N ILE A 41 -6.24 -53.80 -36.14
CA ILE A 41 -6.18 -54.27 -37.56
C ILE A 41 -5.66 -53.16 -38.46
N LEU A 42 -6.22 -51.96 -38.31
CA LEU A 42 -5.84 -50.80 -39.10
C LEU A 42 -4.39 -50.39 -38.84
N LYS A 43 -3.99 -50.31 -37.56
CA LYS A 43 -2.62 -49.96 -37.16
C LYS A 43 -1.55 -50.92 -37.66
N VAL A 44 -1.81 -52.23 -37.57
CA VAL A 44 -0.88 -53.27 -38.05
C VAL A 44 -0.63 -53.17 -39.56
N ARG A 45 -1.62 -52.67 -40.31
CA ARG A 45 -1.55 -52.55 -41.75
C ARG A 45 -1.25 -51.13 -42.28
N GLY A 46 -1.01 -50.18 -41.41
CA GLY A 46 -0.79 -48.77 -41.81
C GLY A 46 -2.05 -48.15 -42.48
N LEU A 47 -3.21 -48.67 -42.10
CA LEU A 47 -4.52 -48.16 -42.55
C LEU A 47 -5.08 -47.22 -41.49
N ASP A 48 -5.89 -46.28 -41.90
CA ASP A 48 -6.68 -45.42 -41.03
C ASP A 48 -8.16 -45.48 -41.38
N LYS A 49 -9.00 -45.06 -40.44
CA LYS A 49 -10.46 -45.07 -40.61
C LYS A 49 -11.05 -43.68 -40.51
N ARG A 50 -12.10 -43.45 -41.27
CA ARG A 50 -12.98 -42.29 -41.11
C ARG A 50 -14.42 -42.77 -41.02
N LEU A 51 -15.07 -42.39 -39.95
CA LEU A 51 -16.50 -42.65 -39.77
C LEU A 51 -17.27 -41.37 -40.11
N ASP A 52 -18.07 -41.40 -41.14
CA ASP A 52 -18.95 -40.31 -41.52
C ASP A 52 -20.39 -40.83 -41.52
N ASN A 53 -21.15 -40.39 -40.52
CA ASN A 53 -22.48 -40.91 -40.18
C ASN A 53 -22.48 -42.45 -40.05
N ASN A 54 -22.96 -43.20 -41.05
CA ASN A 54 -23.01 -44.65 -41.01
C ASN A 54 -22.06 -45.30 -42.06
N ILE A 55 -21.09 -44.53 -42.55
CA ILE A 55 -20.11 -44.99 -43.56
C ILE A 55 -18.74 -45.05 -42.93
N LEU A 56 -18.15 -46.25 -42.90
CA LEU A 56 -16.79 -46.49 -42.46
C LEU A 56 -15.87 -46.50 -43.70
N LEU A 57 -15.13 -45.43 -43.93
CA LEU A 57 -14.10 -45.36 -44.96
C LEU A 57 -12.79 -45.89 -44.38
N VAL A 58 -12.18 -46.85 -45.04
CA VAL A 58 -10.86 -47.40 -44.69
C VAL A 58 -9.92 -47.25 -45.88
N ALA A 59 -8.80 -46.56 -45.65
CA ALA A 59 -7.77 -46.35 -46.64
C ALA A 59 -6.38 -46.32 -45.95
N PRO A 60 -5.26 -46.37 -46.72
CA PRO A 60 -3.94 -46.10 -46.19
C PRO A 60 -3.88 -44.76 -45.47
N ALA A 61 -3.20 -44.70 -44.32
CA ALA A 61 -3.10 -43.49 -43.51
C ALA A 61 -2.58 -42.29 -44.34
N ASP A 62 -1.62 -42.51 -45.20
CA ASP A 62 -1.07 -41.48 -46.08
C ASP A 62 -2.10 -40.91 -47.06
N GLU A 63 -3.03 -41.76 -47.57
CA GLU A 63 -4.09 -41.34 -48.51
C GLU A 63 -5.17 -40.49 -47.80
N ILE A 64 -5.52 -40.87 -46.56
CA ILE A 64 -6.47 -40.10 -45.76
C ILE A 64 -5.85 -38.75 -45.37
N ALA A 65 -4.61 -38.75 -44.93
CA ALA A 65 -3.89 -37.52 -44.60
C ALA A 65 -3.72 -36.59 -45.82
N ALA A 66 -3.43 -37.14 -47.00
CA ALA A 66 -3.33 -36.33 -48.21
C ALA A 66 -4.69 -35.72 -48.62
N ARG A 67 -5.79 -36.46 -48.48
CA ARG A 67 -7.15 -35.95 -48.72
C ARG A 67 -7.57 -34.89 -47.72
N GLU A 68 -7.26 -35.09 -46.45
CA GLU A 68 -7.53 -34.08 -45.40
C GLU A 68 -6.75 -32.79 -45.67
N LYS A 69 -5.48 -32.93 -46.02
CA LYS A 69 -4.64 -31.79 -46.39
C LYS A 69 -5.22 -31.07 -47.63
N GLN A 70 -5.62 -31.80 -48.68
CA GLN A 70 -6.24 -31.22 -49.85
C GLN A 70 -7.58 -30.54 -49.53
N GLN A 71 -8.41 -31.12 -48.66
CA GLN A 71 -9.64 -30.48 -48.19
C GLN A 71 -9.38 -29.21 -47.41
N LEU A 72 -8.37 -29.22 -46.51
CA LEU A 72 -7.93 -28.03 -45.74
C LEU A 72 -7.42 -26.95 -46.70
N GLU A 73 -6.58 -27.31 -47.67
CA GLU A 73 -6.08 -26.38 -48.69
C GLU A 73 -7.20 -25.79 -49.53
N SER A 74 -8.16 -26.64 -49.97
CA SER A 74 -9.34 -26.18 -50.69
C SER A 74 -10.22 -25.24 -49.86
N ARG A 75 -10.43 -25.54 -48.55
CA ARG A 75 -11.17 -24.65 -47.67
C ARG A 75 -10.42 -23.33 -47.47
N ASN A 76 -9.10 -23.36 -47.30
CA ASN A 76 -8.29 -22.16 -47.18
C ASN A 76 -8.34 -21.34 -48.49
N GLN A 77 -8.27 -21.95 -49.65
CA GLN A 77 -8.41 -21.25 -50.93
C GLN A 77 -9.78 -20.61 -51.08
N VAL A 78 -10.86 -21.27 -50.68
CA VAL A 78 -12.21 -20.69 -50.69
C VAL A 78 -12.30 -19.52 -49.68
N ALA A 79 -11.69 -19.64 -48.53
CA ALA A 79 -11.63 -18.56 -47.54
C ALA A 79 -10.80 -17.38 -48.07
N ASP A 80 -9.69 -17.66 -48.78
CA ASP A 80 -8.85 -16.62 -49.40
C ASP A 80 -9.54 -15.89 -50.55
N LEU A 81 -10.47 -16.54 -51.24
CA LEU A 81 -11.26 -15.95 -52.33
C LEU A 81 -12.57 -15.32 -51.87
N ALA A 82 -12.92 -15.48 -50.58
CA ALA A 82 -14.15 -14.93 -50.04
C ALA A 82 -14.19 -13.38 -50.19
N PRO A 83 -15.36 -12.81 -50.54
CA PRO A 83 -15.50 -11.37 -50.68
C PRO A 83 -15.28 -10.67 -49.30
N LEU A 84 -14.58 -9.57 -49.34
CA LEU A 84 -14.37 -8.70 -48.16
C LEU A 84 -15.49 -7.67 -48.08
N TYR A 85 -16.07 -7.56 -46.91
CA TYR A 85 -17.07 -6.56 -46.57
C TYR A 85 -16.46 -5.51 -45.67
N THR A 86 -16.96 -4.29 -45.78
CA THR A 86 -16.57 -3.21 -44.87
C THR A 86 -17.76 -2.87 -43.98
N GLU A 87 -17.57 -2.90 -42.68
CA GLU A 87 -18.62 -2.58 -41.73
C GLU A 87 -18.16 -1.52 -40.73
N TYR A 88 -19.09 -0.65 -40.36
CA TYR A 88 -18.89 0.46 -39.43
C TYR A 88 -19.54 0.07 -38.10
N LEU A 89 -18.72 -0.12 -37.07
CA LEU A 89 -19.16 -0.53 -35.73
C LEU A 89 -18.97 0.63 -34.79
N GLN A 90 -20.06 1.17 -34.27
CA GLN A 90 -20.01 2.23 -33.26
C GLN A 90 -19.73 1.61 -31.92
N ILE A 91 -18.77 2.19 -31.18
CA ILE A 91 -18.38 1.78 -29.83
C ILE A 91 -18.87 2.85 -28.87
N ASN A 92 -19.61 2.45 -27.83
CA ASN A 92 -20.29 3.37 -26.92
C ASN A 92 -19.51 3.61 -25.62
N TYR A 93 -18.96 2.56 -25.01
CA TYR A 93 -18.32 2.60 -23.69
C TYR A 93 -16.81 2.42 -23.73
N ALA A 94 -16.31 1.58 -24.65
CA ALA A 94 -14.90 1.35 -24.85
C ALA A 94 -14.29 2.39 -25.81
N LYS A 95 -12.97 2.47 -25.87
CA LYS A 95 -12.28 3.26 -26.89
C LYS A 95 -12.03 2.42 -28.12
N ALA A 96 -12.45 2.93 -29.28
CA ALA A 96 -12.24 2.24 -30.56
C ALA A 96 -10.76 1.94 -30.84
N SER A 97 -9.83 2.81 -30.39
CA SER A 97 -8.39 2.60 -30.54
C SER A 97 -7.87 1.40 -29.72
N GLU A 98 -8.39 1.18 -28.50
CA GLU A 98 -8.01 0.03 -27.66
C GLU A 98 -8.55 -1.28 -28.27
N VAL A 99 -9.78 -1.25 -28.78
CA VAL A 99 -10.39 -2.41 -29.46
C VAL A 99 -9.66 -2.72 -30.78
N ALA A 100 -9.29 -1.71 -31.57
CA ALA A 100 -8.54 -1.89 -32.79
C ALA A 100 -7.15 -2.51 -32.52
N ALA A 101 -6.47 -2.06 -31.46
CA ALA A 101 -5.20 -2.65 -31.04
C ALA A 101 -5.33 -4.13 -30.66
N LEU A 102 -6.43 -4.49 -29.98
CA LEU A 102 -6.74 -5.89 -29.65
C LEU A 102 -6.96 -6.73 -30.90
N LEU A 103 -7.73 -6.21 -31.86
CA LEU A 103 -8.03 -6.90 -33.13
C LEU A 103 -6.80 -7.05 -34.02
N SER A 104 -5.89 -6.07 -34.01
CA SER A 104 -4.67 -6.05 -34.82
C SER A 104 -3.52 -6.83 -34.22
N SER A 105 -3.64 -7.29 -32.96
CA SER A 105 -2.54 -7.97 -32.28
C SER A 105 -2.23 -9.33 -32.94
N GLU A 106 -0.95 -9.53 -33.27
CA GLU A 106 -0.48 -10.80 -33.87
C GLU A 106 -0.69 -12.02 -32.96
N SER A 107 -0.78 -11.78 -31.63
CA SER A 107 -0.99 -12.85 -30.66
C SER A 107 -2.40 -13.45 -30.70
N THR A 108 -3.41 -12.66 -31.06
CA THR A 108 -4.82 -13.09 -31.05
C THR A 108 -5.33 -13.54 -32.43
N LYS A 109 -4.73 -13.05 -33.53
CA LYS A 109 -5.10 -13.35 -34.90
C LYS A 109 -6.62 -13.39 -35.13
N LEU A 110 -7.31 -12.38 -34.63
CA LEU A 110 -8.78 -12.30 -34.72
C LEU A 110 -9.26 -11.91 -36.13
N LEU A 111 -8.43 -11.20 -36.91
CA LEU A 111 -8.68 -10.84 -38.28
C LEU A 111 -8.08 -11.88 -39.26
N SER A 112 -8.65 -11.97 -40.42
CA SER A 112 -8.05 -12.77 -41.50
C SER A 112 -6.74 -12.12 -41.99
N PRO A 113 -5.87 -12.87 -42.73
CA PRO A 113 -4.65 -12.30 -43.31
C PRO A 113 -4.89 -11.12 -44.28
N ARG A 114 -6.10 -10.99 -44.78
CA ARG A 114 -6.56 -9.91 -45.69
C ARG A 114 -7.43 -8.88 -44.98
N GLY A 115 -7.72 -9.11 -43.69
CA GLY A 115 -8.50 -8.22 -42.85
C GLY A 115 -7.73 -6.93 -42.50
N ALA A 116 -8.47 -5.85 -42.42
CA ALA A 116 -7.95 -4.55 -41.99
C ALA A 116 -8.92 -3.88 -41.02
N VAL A 117 -8.37 -3.20 -40.03
CA VAL A 117 -9.13 -2.41 -39.10
C VAL A 117 -8.62 -0.97 -39.12
N SER A 118 -9.52 -0.01 -39.05
CA SER A 118 -9.26 1.42 -38.97
C SER A 118 -10.19 2.05 -37.96
N VAL A 119 -9.76 3.16 -37.34
CA VAL A 119 -10.50 3.86 -36.29
C VAL A 119 -10.72 5.31 -36.67
N ASP A 120 -11.95 5.78 -36.49
CA ASP A 120 -12.25 7.21 -36.42
C ASP A 120 -12.36 7.59 -34.94
N GLU A 121 -11.29 8.21 -34.38
CA GLU A 121 -11.24 8.62 -32.96
C GLU A 121 -12.27 9.70 -32.63
N ARG A 122 -12.66 10.54 -33.61
CA ARG A 122 -13.61 11.62 -33.41
C ARG A 122 -15.03 11.12 -33.13
N THR A 123 -15.45 10.05 -33.82
CA THR A 123 -16.78 9.47 -33.71
C THR A 123 -16.81 8.17 -32.88
N ASN A 124 -15.63 7.70 -32.44
CA ASN A 124 -15.43 6.43 -31.76
C ASN A 124 -15.99 5.24 -32.55
N VAL A 125 -15.81 5.26 -33.88
CA VAL A 125 -16.28 4.24 -34.81
C VAL A 125 -15.11 3.37 -35.25
N LEU A 126 -15.31 2.07 -35.19
CA LEU A 126 -14.40 1.06 -35.71
C LEU A 126 -14.83 0.66 -37.09
N VAL A 127 -13.95 0.77 -38.07
CA VAL A 127 -14.17 0.32 -39.46
C VAL A 127 -13.42 -0.98 -39.64
N VAL A 128 -14.16 -2.07 -39.81
CA VAL A 128 -13.60 -3.40 -39.99
C VAL A 128 -13.86 -3.84 -41.45
N LYS A 129 -12.79 -4.26 -42.14
CA LYS A 129 -12.86 -4.83 -43.45
C LYS A 129 -12.35 -6.27 -43.39
N ASP A 130 -13.26 -7.24 -43.55
CA ASP A 130 -12.93 -8.65 -43.50
C ASP A 130 -14.07 -9.50 -44.11
N THR A 131 -13.97 -10.82 -44.02
CA THR A 131 -15.03 -11.77 -44.43
C THR A 131 -16.24 -11.67 -43.49
N ALA A 132 -17.41 -12.03 -43.96
CA ALA A 132 -18.66 -11.96 -43.21
C ALA A 132 -18.61 -12.72 -41.87
N ASP A 133 -17.96 -13.87 -41.85
CA ASP A 133 -17.82 -14.71 -40.64
C ASP A 133 -16.96 -14.04 -39.56
N VAL A 134 -15.85 -13.43 -39.97
CA VAL A 134 -14.97 -12.72 -39.08
C VAL A 134 -15.65 -11.46 -38.50
N ILE A 135 -16.34 -10.70 -39.35
CA ILE A 135 -17.14 -9.55 -38.90
C ILE A 135 -18.22 -9.97 -37.91
N GLY A 136 -18.88 -11.10 -38.13
CA GLY A 136 -19.86 -11.68 -37.20
C GLY A 136 -19.24 -12.05 -35.86
N ASN A 137 -18.01 -12.57 -35.86
CA ASN A 137 -17.25 -12.85 -34.62
C ASN A 137 -16.85 -11.58 -33.88
N VAL A 138 -16.39 -10.57 -34.64
CA VAL A 138 -16.02 -9.25 -34.06
C VAL A 138 -17.23 -8.57 -33.40
N LYS A 139 -18.42 -8.64 -34.05
CA LYS A 139 -19.67 -8.11 -33.46
C LYS A 139 -20.00 -8.78 -32.12
N ARG A 140 -20.01 -10.11 -32.08
CA ARG A 140 -20.28 -10.88 -30.87
C ARG A 140 -19.25 -10.57 -29.75
N MET A 141 -18.00 -10.35 -30.13
CA MET A 141 -16.96 -9.91 -29.17
C MET A 141 -17.24 -8.51 -28.64
N LEU A 142 -17.64 -7.57 -29.50
CA LEU A 142 -18.00 -6.20 -29.11
C LEU A 142 -19.20 -6.17 -28.18
N ASP A 143 -20.24 -6.96 -28.42
CA ASP A 143 -21.42 -7.07 -27.57
C ASP A 143 -21.05 -7.47 -26.12
N ILE A 144 -19.93 -8.19 -25.94
CA ILE A 144 -19.41 -8.61 -24.62
C ILE A 144 -18.47 -7.56 -24.01
N LEU A 145 -17.68 -6.86 -24.83
CA LEU A 145 -16.64 -5.94 -24.36
C LEU A 145 -17.13 -4.49 -24.20
N ASP A 146 -18.10 -4.05 -25.02
CA ASP A 146 -18.63 -2.69 -25.02
C ASP A 146 -19.74 -2.51 -23.98
N ILE A 147 -19.40 -2.72 -22.71
CA ILE A 147 -20.30 -2.58 -21.57
C ILE A 147 -19.89 -1.40 -20.68
N PRO A 148 -20.84 -0.74 -20.01
CA PRO A 148 -20.53 0.37 -19.11
C PRO A 148 -19.65 -0.09 -17.96
N VAL A 149 -18.56 0.63 -17.72
CA VAL A 149 -17.62 0.34 -16.63
C VAL A 149 -18.16 0.93 -15.35
N LYS A 150 -18.37 0.10 -14.32
CA LYS A 150 -18.78 0.53 -12.99
C LYS A 150 -17.70 1.42 -12.38
N GLN A 151 -18.15 2.44 -11.63
CA GLN A 151 -17.27 3.31 -10.84
C GLN A 151 -17.28 2.90 -9.37
N VAL A 152 -16.20 3.23 -8.67
CA VAL A 152 -16.06 2.99 -7.23
C VAL A 152 -15.64 4.29 -6.56
N VAL A 153 -16.34 4.67 -5.52
CA VAL A 153 -15.91 5.70 -4.57
C VAL A 153 -15.10 5.00 -3.49
N ILE A 154 -13.89 5.42 -3.27
CA ILE A 154 -13.00 4.90 -2.23
C ILE A 154 -12.75 6.01 -1.21
N GLU A 155 -13.10 5.77 0.03
CA GLU A 155 -12.80 6.62 1.18
C GLU A 155 -11.79 5.92 2.06
N ALA A 156 -10.61 6.52 2.25
CA ALA A 156 -9.69 6.11 3.30
C ALA A 156 -9.87 7.03 4.49
N ARG A 157 -9.69 6.52 5.70
CA ARG A 157 -9.70 7.32 6.94
C ARG A 157 -8.50 6.95 7.77
N MET A 158 -7.71 7.95 8.10
CA MET A 158 -6.60 7.85 9.03
C MET A 158 -6.94 8.59 10.31
N VAL A 159 -6.79 7.93 11.44
CA VAL A 159 -7.02 8.51 12.76
C VAL A 159 -5.72 8.39 13.55
N THR A 160 -5.14 9.52 13.91
CA THR A 160 -3.96 9.58 14.77
C THR A 160 -4.38 10.19 16.12
N ILE A 161 -4.11 9.47 17.20
CA ILE A 161 -4.37 9.90 18.58
C ILE A 161 -3.03 10.03 19.28
N ASP A 162 -2.72 11.21 19.78
CA ASP A 162 -1.57 11.48 20.63
C ASP A 162 -2.08 11.79 22.05
N ASP A 163 -1.64 11.03 23.04
CA ASP A 163 -1.97 11.21 24.47
C ASP A 163 -0.65 11.28 25.25
N GLY A 164 -0.38 12.43 25.82
CA GLY A 164 0.81 12.73 26.57
C GLY A 164 0.50 13.15 27.99
N PHE A 165 1.22 12.57 28.94
CA PHE A 165 1.18 12.90 30.36
C PHE A 165 2.60 13.11 30.86
N ASP A 166 2.90 14.32 31.32
CA ASP A 166 4.19 14.71 31.88
C ASP A 166 3.98 15.16 33.32
N GLU A 167 4.68 14.56 34.26
CA GLU A 167 4.70 14.90 35.68
C GLU A 167 6.14 15.14 36.15
N ALA A 168 6.39 16.21 36.85
CA ALA A 168 7.69 16.46 37.43
C ALA A 168 7.55 17.10 38.80
N LEU A 169 8.36 16.62 39.75
CA LEU A 169 8.50 17.16 41.09
C LEU A 169 9.97 17.45 41.37
N GLY A 170 10.26 18.67 41.73
CA GLY A 170 11.62 19.13 42.05
C GLY A 170 11.70 19.94 43.31
N VAL A 171 12.89 20.04 43.87
CA VAL A 171 13.16 20.72 45.13
C VAL A 171 14.44 21.52 45.04
N ARG A 172 14.41 22.69 45.62
CA ARG A 172 15.59 23.49 45.91
C ARG A 172 15.59 23.87 47.39
N TRP A 173 16.71 23.72 48.06
CA TRP A 173 16.83 24.23 49.42
C TRP A 173 18.27 24.49 49.76
N GLY A 174 18.49 25.42 50.69
CA GLY A 174 19.80 25.77 51.19
C GLY A 174 19.76 26.34 52.63
N VAL A 175 20.81 26.05 53.32
CA VAL A 175 21.05 26.63 54.68
C VAL A 175 22.28 27.50 54.58
N THR A 176 22.10 28.79 54.83
CA THR A 176 23.20 29.75 54.88
C THR A 176 23.34 30.27 56.34
N LYS A 177 24.52 30.18 56.88
CA LYS A 177 24.83 30.70 58.21
C LYS A 177 26.05 31.64 58.15
N THR A 178 25.94 32.80 58.67
CA THR A 178 27.05 33.75 58.79
C THR A 178 27.27 34.08 60.24
N ASP A 179 28.52 34.03 60.74
CA ASP A 179 28.88 34.58 62.03
C ASP A 179 29.37 36.01 61.79
N GLY A 180 29.24 36.87 62.83
CA GLY A 180 29.66 38.25 62.71
C GLY A 180 31.18 38.47 62.60
N HIS A 181 31.97 37.42 62.37
CA HIS A 181 33.43 37.43 62.32
C HIS A 181 33.97 37.04 60.90
N GLY A 182 33.11 37.02 59.91
CA GLY A 182 33.49 36.70 58.52
C GLY A 182 33.51 35.20 58.14
N ASN A 183 33.08 34.30 59.05
CA ASN A 183 32.95 32.90 58.75
C ASN A 183 31.49 32.62 58.28
N GLY A 184 31.33 31.97 57.18
CA GLY A 184 30.03 31.58 56.63
C GLY A 184 30.01 30.14 56.24
N THR A 185 28.79 29.56 56.20
CA THR A 185 28.51 28.29 55.53
C THR A 185 27.37 28.52 54.52
N SER A 186 27.59 28.13 53.31
CA SER A 186 26.60 28.24 52.20
C SER A 186 26.56 26.93 51.38
N GLY A 187 25.71 26.86 50.38
CA GLY A 187 25.57 25.69 49.50
C GLY A 187 26.77 25.47 48.58
N THR A 188 27.45 26.54 48.17
CA THR A 188 28.62 26.51 47.28
C THR A 188 29.78 27.30 47.88
N ILE A 189 30.99 27.11 47.31
CA ILE A 189 32.19 27.87 47.72
C ILE A 189 32.02 29.35 47.37
N GLU A 190 31.46 29.63 46.18
CA GLU A 190 31.17 31.00 45.70
C GLU A 190 30.18 31.73 46.65
N GLY A 191 29.13 31.01 47.08
CA GLY A 191 28.18 31.54 48.03
C GLY A 191 28.78 31.80 49.44
N ASN A 192 29.76 31.00 49.83
CA ASN A 192 30.46 31.16 51.06
C ASN A 192 31.43 32.37 51.04
N ASP A 193 32.13 32.58 49.94
CA ASP A 193 33.01 33.70 49.70
C ASP A 193 32.24 35.05 49.70
N GLY A 194 31.07 35.08 49.05
CA GLY A 194 30.16 36.23 49.04
C GLY A 194 29.54 36.53 50.39
N ALA A 195 29.36 35.52 51.27
CA ALA A 195 28.79 35.68 52.59
C ALA A 195 29.82 36.24 53.68
N GLY A 196 31.10 35.98 53.38
CA GLY A 196 32.20 36.37 54.31
C GLY A 196 32.88 37.73 54.04
N ASN A 197 32.57 38.35 52.89
CA ASN A 197 33.27 39.57 52.47
C ASN A 197 32.82 40.81 53.28
N ASN A 198 33.54 41.06 54.27
CA ASN A 198 33.33 42.20 55.20
C ASN A 198 34.28 43.34 54.79
N ASP A 199 33.86 44.19 53.87
CA ASP A 199 34.58 45.39 53.43
C ASP A 199 34.44 46.58 54.38
N GLY A 200 34.07 46.29 55.63
CA GLY A 200 33.83 47.32 56.61
C GLY A 200 32.48 48.03 56.50
N SER A 201 31.66 47.65 55.60
CA SER A 201 30.25 48.07 55.43
C SER A 201 29.36 47.13 56.24
N SER A 202 28.46 47.70 57.05
CA SER A 202 27.50 46.93 57.87
C SER A 202 26.43 46.18 57.03
N THR A 203 26.65 46.09 55.75
CA THR A 203 25.71 45.43 54.81
C THR A 203 26.27 44.08 54.44
N ILE A 204 25.75 43.01 55.03
CA ILE A 204 26.02 41.64 54.64
C ILE A 204 25.45 41.48 53.24
N THR A 205 26.34 41.41 52.27
CA THR A 205 25.92 41.12 50.87
C THR A 205 25.46 39.67 50.81
N ARG A 206 24.20 39.49 50.51
CA ARG A 206 23.58 38.18 50.44
C ARG A 206 24.02 37.48 49.12
N PRO A 207 24.58 36.26 49.14
CA PRO A 207 24.92 35.53 47.92
C PRO A 207 23.69 35.34 47.02
N GLY A 208 23.93 35.16 45.73
CA GLY A 208 22.90 34.81 44.76
C GLY A 208 22.13 33.57 45.18
N VAL A 209 20.88 33.43 44.74
CA VAL A 209 20.04 32.28 45.13
C VAL A 209 20.69 30.95 44.74
N GLU A 210 21.36 30.89 43.59
CA GLU A 210 22.00 29.66 43.10
C GLU A 210 23.23 29.27 43.92
N ASP A 211 23.99 30.24 44.43
CA ASP A 211 25.23 30.02 45.17
C ASP A 211 25.02 29.59 46.64
N ARG A 212 23.83 29.82 47.19
CA ARG A 212 23.50 29.47 48.60
C ARG A 212 22.69 28.17 48.74
N LEU A 213 22.34 27.48 47.62
CA LEU A 213 21.56 26.26 47.69
C LEU A 213 22.45 25.03 47.91
N ASN A 214 22.08 24.17 48.88
CA ASN A 214 22.70 22.87 49.09
C ASN A 214 22.13 21.79 48.15
N VAL A 215 20.87 21.94 47.76
CA VAL A 215 20.19 21.11 46.77
C VAL A 215 19.54 22.04 45.75
N ASN A 216 19.87 21.87 44.48
CA ASN A 216 19.36 22.68 43.40
C ASN A 216 18.83 21.75 42.26
N LEU A 217 17.64 21.23 42.46
CA LEU A 217 16.99 20.29 41.56
C LEU A 217 15.58 20.80 41.19
N PRO A 218 15.46 22.00 40.57
CA PRO A 218 14.17 22.55 40.21
C PRO A 218 13.56 21.81 39.00
N VAL A 219 12.24 21.88 38.86
CA VAL A 219 11.56 21.53 37.63
C VAL A 219 11.72 22.67 36.64
N THR A 220 12.15 22.35 35.41
CA THR A 220 12.19 23.30 34.30
C THR A 220 10.75 23.60 33.86
N ASN A 221 10.39 24.87 33.71
CA ASN A 221 9.03 25.30 33.37
C ASN A 221 7.93 24.78 34.31
N ALA A 222 8.20 24.83 35.62
CA ALA A 222 7.23 24.43 36.64
C ALA A 222 5.90 25.17 36.46
N ALA A 223 4.78 24.44 36.60
CA ALA A 223 3.42 25.00 36.56
C ALA A 223 3.10 25.72 37.90
N GLY A 224 3.72 25.28 38.99
CA GLY A 224 3.57 25.88 40.30
C GLY A 224 4.82 25.72 41.15
N THR A 225 5.09 26.71 41.99
CA THR A 225 6.18 26.70 42.98
C THR A 225 5.69 27.17 44.35
N LEU A 226 6.16 26.50 45.38
CA LEU A 226 5.94 26.91 46.77
C LEU A 226 7.30 27.21 47.38
N ALA A 227 7.56 28.48 47.73
CA ALA A 227 8.79 28.89 48.30
C ALA A 227 8.58 29.36 49.78
N PHE A 228 9.39 28.84 50.68
CA PHE A 228 9.43 29.23 52.10
C PHE A 228 10.82 29.73 52.41
N GLN A 229 10.87 30.90 53.00
CA GLN A 229 12.10 31.48 53.49
C GLN A 229 11.95 31.77 54.99
N VAL A 230 12.80 31.16 55.81
CA VAL A 230 12.86 31.41 57.21
C VAL A 230 14.12 32.25 57.48
N ALA A 231 13.92 33.56 57.66
CA ALA A 231 14.98 34.49 58.04
C ALA A 231 15.12 34.52 59.59
N ARG A 232 16.32 34.23 60.08
CA ARG A 232 16.69 34.22 61.49
C ARG A 232 16.14 33.08 62.35
N LEU A 233 16.70 31.92 62.18
CA LEU A 233 16.88 31.01 63.29
C LEU A 233 17.92 31.63 64.21
N ALA A 234 17.77 31.41 65.56
CA ALA A 234 18.53 32.05 66.65
C ALA A 234 20.05 31.92 66.49
N ASN A 235 20.75 32.33 65.56
CA ASN A 235 22.18 32.42 65.33
C ASN A 235 22.56 32.90 63.92
N GLY A 236 21.72 33.73 63.24
CA GLY A 236 22.04 34.23 61.92
C GLY A 236 21.89 33.20 60.78
N THR A 237 21.18 32.09 61.01
CA THR A 237 20.93 31.05 59.99
C THR A 237 19.70 31.40 59.12
N LEU A 238 19.88 31.32 57.84
CA LEU A 238 18.84 31.48 56.84
C LEU A 238 18.53 30.10 56.23
N LEU A 239 17.25 29.73 56.17
CA LEU A 239 16.76 28.54 55.49
C LEU A 239 15.89 28.96 54.32
N ASP A 240 16.26 28.56 53.16
CA ASP A 240 15.46 28.67 51.90
C ASP A 240 14.99 27.29 51.51
N LEU A 241 13.70 27.13 51.16
CA LEU A 241 13.11 25.92 50.63
C LEU A 241 12.14 26.30 49.53
N GLU A 242 12.29 25.67 48.38
CA GLU A 242 11.37 25.81 47.26
C GLU A 242 11.00 24.41 46.69
N LEU A 243 9.73 24.19 46.56
CA LEU A 243 9.17 23.02 45.89
C LEU A 243 8.61 23.47 44.55
N SER A 244 8.98 22.78 43.49
CA SER A 244 8.50 23.04 42.14
C SER A 244 7.82 21.81 41.58
N ALA A 245 6.66 21.99 40.95
CA ALA A 245 5.87 20.89 40.35
C ALA A 245 5.38 21.26 38.96
N LEU A 246 5.29 20.25 38.13
CA LEU A 246 4.70 20.32 36.81
C LEU A 246 3.80 19.08 36.63
N GLU A 247 2.59 19.31 36.21
CA GLU A 247 1.70 18.29 35.66
C GLU A 247 1.12 18.85 34.35
N LYS A 248 1.30 18.13 33.27
CA LYS A 248 0.86 18.54 31.95
C LYS A 248 0.24 17.37 31.22
N GLU A 249 -1.01 17.53 30.81
CA GLU A 249 -1.68 16.62 29.91
C GLU A 249 -1.77 17.25 28.52
N SER A 250 -1.53 16.45 27.49
CA SER A 250 -1.70 16.85 26.10
C SER A 250 -2.44 15.76 25.35
N LYS A 251 -3.58 16.12 24.76
CA LYS A 251 -4.38 15.22 23.91
C LYS A 251 -4.58 15.87 22.56
N ALA A 252 -4.29 15.13 21.50
CA ALA A 252 -4.53 15.57 20.15
C ALA A 252 -5.14 14.41 19.35
N GLU A 253 -6.14 14.71 18.55
CA GLU A 253 -6.76 13.79 17.63
C GLU A 253 -6.74 14.40 16.22
N ILE A 254 -6.19 13.68 15.27
CA ILE A 254 -6.11 14.10 13.86
C ILE A 254 -6.85 13.07 13.03
N ILE A 255 -7.92 13.50 12.37
CA ILE A 255 -8.70 12.68 11.45
C ILE A 255 -8.50 13.21 10.03
N ALA A 256 -8.00 12.37 9.14
CA ALA A 256 -7.84 12.67 7.73
C ALA A 256 -8.66 11.68 6.90
N SER A 257 -9.49 12.18 5.99
CA SER A 257 -10.42 11.36 5.20
C SER A 257 -10.34 11.72 3.71
N PRO A 258 -9.26 11.30 3.00
CA PRO A 258 -9.18 11.47 1.55
C PRO A 258 -10.21 10.56 0.87
N ARG A 259 -10.84 11.08 -0.18
CA ARG A 259 -11.87 10.38 -0.96
C ARG A 259 -11.62 10.57 -2.44
N VAL A 260 -11.71 9.50 -3.22
CA VAL A 260 -11.54 9.54 -4.67
C VAL A 260 -12.53 8.61 -5.36
N THR A 261 -12.99 8.99 -6.53
CA THR A 261 -13.85 8.16 -7.39
C THR A 261 -13.06 7.78 -8.64
N THR A 262 -13.11 6.52 -9.00
CA THR A 262 -12.46 6.02 -10.23
C THR A 262 -13.24 4.88 -10.85
N ALA A 263 -13.00 4.62 -12.14
CA ALA A 263 -13.55 3.47 -12.83
C ALA A 263 -12.83 2.18 -12.42
N ASN A 264 -13.50 1.05 -12.62
CA ASN A 264 -12.93 -0.27 -12.39
C ASN A 264 -11.58 -0.45 -13.12
N GLN A 265 -10.55 -0.96 -12.41
CA GLN A 265 -9.18 -1.20 -12.88
C GLN A 265 -8.42 0.06 -13.36
N LYS A 266 -8.88 1.27 -13.00
CA LYS A 266 -8.14 2.50 -13.32
C LYS A 266 -7.53 3.09 -12.05
N PRO A 267 -6.22 3.42 -12.06
CA PRO A 267 -5.58 4.06 -10.93
C PRO A 267 -6.08 5.49 -10.75
N ALA A 268 -6.27 5.87 -9.49
CA ALA A 268 -6.60 7.23 -9.11
C ALA A 268 -5.66 7.72 -8.00
N LEU A 269 -5.39 9.00 -7.98
CA LEU A 269 -4.57 9.68 -7.00
C LEU A 269 -5.25 10.98 -6.59
N ILE A 270 -5.36 11.19 -5.28
CA ILE A 270 -5.67 12.50 -4.69
C ILE A 270 -4.57 12.84 -3.70
N GLU A 271 -4.06 14.07 -3.77
CA GLU A 271 -3.04 14.56 -2.85
C GLU A 271 -3.30 16.01 -2.46
N GLN A 272 -3.03 16.34 -1.19
CA GLN A 272 -3.13 17.69 -0.64
C GLN A 272 -2.02 17.89 0.39
N GLY A 273 -1.32 19.00 0.34
CA GLY A 273 -0.27 19.31 1.30
C GLY A 273 0.59 20.50 0.90
N THR A 274 1.82 20.53 1.38
CA THR A 274 2.80 21.57 1.14
C THR A 274 4.10 21.00 0.59
N GLU A 275 4.80 21.77 -0.20
CA GLU A 275 6.15 21.45 -0.63
C GLU A 275 7.15 22.24 0.21
N ILE A 276 8.13 21.53 0.78
CA ILE A 276 9.15 22.11 1.66
C ILE A 276 10.44 22.25 0.85
N PRO A 277 11.00 23.47 0.70
CA PRO A 277 12.26 23.68 0.01
C PRO A 277 13.44 23.24 0.88
N TYR A 278 14.37 22.49 0.29
CA TYR A 278 15.66 22.15 0.87
C TYR A 278 16.78 22.71 0.00
N VAL A 279 17.76 23.32 0.64
CA VAL A 279 18.93 23.87 -0.05
C VAL A 279 20.02 22.80 -0.08
N GLU A 280 20.39 22.37 -1.28
CA GLU A 280 21.53 21.48 -1.49
C GLU A 280 22.70 22.30 -2.02
N SER A 281 23.85 22.26 -1.32
CA SER A 281 25.07 22.86 -1.83
C SER A 281 25.85 21.84 -2.68
N SER A 282 26.16 22.23 -3.93
CA SER A 282 27.01 21.42 -4.78
C SER A 282 28.49 21.68 -4.50
N SER A 283 29.35 20.72 -4.84
CA SER A 283 30.80 20.81 -4.69
C SER A 283 31.43 21.99 -5.45
N SER A 284 30.70 22.61 -6.38
CA SER A 284 31.12 23.79 -7.15
C SER A 284 30.71 25.13 -6.51
N GLY A 285 30.11 25.14 -5.33
CA GLY A 285 29.66 26.35 -4.63
C GLY A 285 28.32 26.91 -5.11
N ALA A 286 27.67 26.28 -6.10
CA ALA A 286 26.31 26.64 -6.50
C ALA A 286 25.29 25.99 -5.56
N THR A 287 24.28 26.75 -5.13
CA THR A 287 23.16 26.26 -4.33
C THR A 287 22.01 25.86 -5.23
N SER A 288 21.46 24.66 -5.05
CA SER A 288 20.25 24.18 -5.71
C SER A 288 19.16 24.03 -4.65
N VAL A 289 17.92 24.38 -5.02
CA VAL A 289 16.75 24.18 -4.14
C VAL A 289 15.96 23.00 -4.65
N THR A 290 15.83 21.99 -3.81
CA THR A 290 15.02 20.78 -4.05
C THR A 290 13.76 20.86 -3.20
N PHE A 291 12.60 20.56 -3.77
CA PHE A 291 11.33 20.54 -3.04
C PHE A 291 10.96 19.11 -2.65
N LYS A 292 10.60 18.91 -1.38
CA LYS A 292 10.03 17.64 -0.89
C LYS A 292 8.59 17.86 -0.47
N LYS A 293 7.73 16.95 -0.91
CA LYS A 293 6.30 16.99 -0.59
C LYS A 293 6.06 16.49 0.84
N ALA A 294 5.28 17.24 1.61
CA ALA A 294 4.66 16.80 2.84
C ALA A 294 3.15 16.82 2.61
N VAL A 295 2.58 15.66 2.25
CA VAL A 295 1.22 15.57 1.70
C VAL A 295 0.42 14.43 2.34
N LEU A 296 -0.89 14.67 2.46
CA LEU A 296 -1.88 13.62 2.58
C LEU A 296 -2.18 13.11 1.17
N SER A 297 -1.95 11.83 0.88
CA SER A 297 -2.28 11.25 -0.42
C SER A 297 -2.98 9.91 -0.30
N LEU A 298 -3.86 9.64 -1.24
CA LEU A 298 -4.49 8.35 -1.46
C LEU A 298 -4.29 7.98 -2.93
N LYS A 299 -3.51 6.96 -3.16
CA LYS A 299 -3.36 6.30 -4.46
C LYS A 299 -4.06 4.96 -4.40
N VAL A 300 -4.96 4.67 -5.32
CA VAL A 300 -5.75 3.44 -5.29
C VAL A 300 -6.10 2.96 -6.68
N THR A 301 -6.08 1.63 -6.86
CA THR A 301 -6.57 0.95 -8.05
C THR A 301 -7.61 -0.08 -7.60
N PRO A 302 -8.91 0.16 -7.83
CA PRO A 302 -9.96 -0.79 -7.48
C PRO A 302 -10.16 -1.85 -8.57
N GLN A 303 -10.55 -3.05 -8.15
CA GLN A 303 -11.02 -4.12 -9.04
C GLN A 303 -12.32 -4.70 -8.47
N ILE A 304 -13.42 -4.56 -9.20
CA ILE A 304 -14.73 -5.11 -8.81
C ILE A 304 -14.76 -6.60 -9.18
N THR A 305 -15.10 -7.43 -8.22
CA THR A 305 -15.29 -8.86 -8.42
C THR A 305 -16.73 -9.19 -8.85
N PRO A 306 -17.01 -10.36 -9.49
CA PRO A 306 -18.36 -10.72 -9.92
C PRO A 306 -19.38 -10.81 -8.79
N ASP A 307 -18.94 -11.04 -7.55
CA ASP A 307 -19.75 -11.09 -6.33
C ASP A 307 -19.94 -9.70 -5.64
N ASN A 308 -19.71 -8.62 -6.38
CA ASN A 308 -19.82 -7.23 -5.91
C ASN A 308 -18.94 -6.87 -4.71
N ARG A 309 -17.83 -7.56 -4.52
CA ARG A 309 -16.73 -7.13 -3.63
C ARG A 309 -15.74 -6.29 -4.42
N VAL A 310 -14.88 -5.57 -3.71
CA VAL A 310 -13.86 -4.72 -4.32
C VAL A 310 -12.49 -5.12 -3.79
N ILE A 311 -11.61 -5.50 -4.70
CA ILE A 311 -10.17 -5.63 -4.41
C ILE A 311 -9.59 -4.23 -4.56
N LEU A 312 -8.89 -3.76 -3.54
CA LEU A 312 -8.25 -2.45 -3.50
C LEU A 312 -6.74 -2.65 -3.39
N ASP A 313 -6.01 -2.20 -4.39
CA ASP A 313 -4.57 -1.99 -4.30
C ASP A 313 -4.37 -0.51 -3.97
N LEU A 314 -3.91 -0.21 -2.75
CA LEU A 314 -3.89 1.16 -2.25
C LEU A 314 -2.60 1.50 -1.52
N THR A 315 -2.25 2.77 -1.63
CA THR A 315 -1.21 3.43 -0.85
C THR A 315 -1.81 4.69 -0.25
N VAL A 316 -1.79 4.79 1.07
CA VAL A 316 -2.20 5.97 1.81
C VAL A 316 -0.98 6.55 2.52
N THR A 317 -0.73 7.84 2.34
CA THR A 317 0.36 8.54 3.02
C THR A 317 -0.19 9.78 3.71
N GLN A 318 0.32 10.04 4.91
CA GLN A 318 0.04 11.27 5.66
C GLN A 318 1.37 11.82 6.16
N ASP A 319 1.92 12.77 5.40
CA ASP A 319 3.16 13.44 5.74
C ASP A 319 2.84 14.82 6.29
N THR A 320 3.40 15.13 7.46
CA THR A 320 3.22 16.42 8.12
C THR A 320 4.55 17.11 8.36
N LYS A 321 4.53 18.45 8.36
CA LYS A 321 5.70 19.24 8.74
C LYS A 321 6.06 18.92 10.18
N GLY A 322 7.31 18.48 10.40
CA GLY A 322 7.86 18.23 11.72
C GLY A 322 8.62 19.45 12.27
N GLU A 323 9.45 19.21 13.24
CA GLU A 323 10.26 20.23 13.90
C GLU A 323 11.41 20.72 13.01
N THR A 324 11.80 21.96 13.21
CA THR A 324 12.96 22.54 12.55
C THR A 324 14.23 22.08 13.27
N VAL A 325 15.14 21.47 12.52
CA VAL A 325 16.41 20.96 13.03
C VAL A 325 17.54 21.84 12.49
N PRO A 326 18.38 22.44 13.35
CA PRO A 326 19.53 23.20 12.89
C PRO A 326 20.54 22.24 12.23
N THR A 327 20.94 22.56 10.99
CA THR A 327 21.97 21.82 10.25
C THR A 327 23.19 22.73 10.01
N GLY A 328 24.34 22.16 9.68
CA GLY A 328 25.56 22.93 9.45
C GLY A 328 25.48 23.94 8.29
N THR A 329 24.42 23.87 7.47
CA THR A 329 24.15 24.76 6.31
C THR A 329 22.91 25.65 6.49
N GLY A 330 22.24 25.61 7.65
CA GLY A 330 21.01 26.36 7.96
C GLY A 330 19.96 25.47 8.64
N ASP A 331 18.80 26.04 8.89
CA ASP A 331 17.69 25.33 9.50
C ASP A 331 16.96 24.45 8.48
N ALA A 332 16.84 23.15 8.75
CA ALA A 332 16.07 22.21 7.95
C ALA A 332 14.78 21.80 8.67
N VAL A 333 13.71 21.65 7.91
CA VAL A 333 12.42 21.18 8.44
C VAL A 333 12.32 19.67 8.29
N SER A 334 12.07 18.94 9.37
CA SER A 334 11.81 17.50 9.32
C SER A 334 10.41 17.21 8.74
N ILE A 335 10.20 16.01 8.20
CA ILE A 335 8.89 15.54 7.75
C ILE A 335 8.54 14.30 8.58
N ASN A 336 7.41 14.36 9.25
CA ASN A 336 6.83 13.19 9.92
C ASN A 336 6.01 12.42 8.90
N ALA A 337 6.51 11.25 8.50
CA ALA A 337 5.90 10.43 7.47
C ALA A 337 5.14 9.24 8.08
N GLN A 338 3.93 9.03 7.62
CA GLN A 338 3.09 7.87 7.93
C GLN A 338 2.56 7.29 6.62
N SER A 339 2.78 6.01 6.36
CA SER A 339 2.33 5.38 5.11
C SER A 339 1.92 3.93 5.32
N ILE A 340 0.96 3.50 4.53
CA ILE A 340 0.58 2.11 4.38
C ILE A 340 0.42 1.79 2.90
N THR A 341 0.95 0.66 2.49
CA THR A 341 0.74 0.09 1.13
C THR A 341 0.26 -1.33 1.32
N THR A 342 -0.91 -1.65 0.79
CA THR A 342 -1.53 -2.96 0.96
C THR A 342 -2.53 -3.26 -0.14
N GLN A 343 -2.85 -4.54 -0.30
CA GLN A 343 -3.93 -5.02 -1.15
C GLN A 343 -4.95 -5.76 -0.28
N VAL A 344 -6.21 -5.38 -0.38
CA VAL A 344 -7.29 -5.94 0.44
C VAL A 344 -8.55 -6.18 -0.40
N LEU A 345 -9.34 -7.16 0.04
CA LEU A 345 -10.68 -7.44 -0.49
C LEU A 345 -11.72 -6.97 0.52
N VAL A 346 -12.61 -6.08 0.10
CA VAL A 346 -13.63 -5.45 0.95
C VAL A 346 -15.01 -5.60 0.34
N ASN A 347 -16.03 -5.85 1.14
CA ASN A 347 -17.41 -5.85 0.68
C ASN A 347 -17.87 -4.44 0.34
N ASN A 348 -18.81 -4.33 -0.61
CA ASN A 348 -19.34 -3.05 -1.03
C ASN A 348 -20.03 -2.32 0.13
N GLY A 349 -19.56 -1.10 0.45
CA GLY A 349 -20.09 -0.25 1.51
C GLY A 349 -19.62 -0.57 2.93
N GLU A 350 -18.82 -1.62 3.12
CA GLU A 350 -18.26 -1.95 4.43
C GLU A 350 -16.94 -1.22 4.68
N THR A 351 -16.66 -0.95 5.95
CA THR A 351 -15.41 -0.36 6.40
C THR A 351 -14.49 -1.43 6.94
N LEU A 352 -13.32 -1.56 6.33
CA LEU A 352 -12.26 -2.47 6.77
C LEU A 352 -11.15 -1.69 7.46
N VAL A 353 -10.67 -2.21 8.59
CA VAL A 353 -9.44 -1.73 9.24
C VAL A 353 -8.25 -2.32 8.48
N LEU A 354 -7.45 -1.47 7.84
CA LEU A 354 -6.25 -1.90 7.11
C LEU A 354 -5.10 -2.25 8.04
N GLY A 355 -5.02 -1.54 9.16
CA GLY A 355 -3.98 -1.72 10.15
C GLY A 355 -3.86 -0.52 11.07
N GLY A 356 -2.87 -0.58 11.94
CA GLY A 356 -2.57 0.49 12.87
C GLY A 356 -1.21 0.33 13.49
N ILE A 357 -0.72 1.40 14.12
CA ILE A 357 0.53 1.44 14.88
C ILE A 357 0.21 1.99 16.26
N TYR A 358 0.56 1.23 17.29
CA TYR A 358 0.55 1.71 18.67
C TYR A 358 1.98 1.87 19.17
N GLN A 359 2.28 3.05 19.65
CA GLN A 359 3.59 3.37 20.25
C GLN A 359 3.38 3.98 21.61
N GLN A 360 4.09 3.46 22.60
CA GLN A 360 4.11 4.03 23.95
C GLN A 360 5.54 4.24 24.38
N THR A 361 5.83 5.43 24.90
CA THR A 361 7.12 5.78 25.49
C THR A 361 6.88 6.17 26.94
N ILE A 362 7.46 5.39 27.85
CA ILE A 362 7.46 5.71 29.28
C ILE A 362 8.90 6.02 29.67
N LYS A 363 9.12 7.22 30.21
CA LYS A 363 10.41 7.68 30.66
C LYS A 363 10.30 8.17 32.10
N ASN A 364 11.08 7.58 33.00
CA ASN A 364 11.14 7.97 34.40
C ASN A 364 12.58 8.37 34.72
N ASP A 365 12.83 9.65 34.88
CA ASP A 365 14.12 10.19 35.22
C ASP A 365 14.13 10.59 36.71
N VAL A 366 15.14 10.14 37.44
CA VAL A 366 15.35 10.50 38.83
C VAL A 366 16.76 11.09 38.98
N SER A 367 16.83 12.37 39.25
CA SER A 367 18.08 13.06 39.64
C SER A 367 18.09 13.23 41.14
N LYS A 368 19.10 12.71 41.82
CA LYS A 368 19.14 12.71 43.27
C LYS A 368 20.55 12.98 43.81
N VAL A 369 20.62 13.52 45.03
CA VAL A 369 21.87 13.55 45.78
C VAL A 369 22.18 12.13 46.29
N PRO A 370 23.36 11.56 45.97
CA PRO A 370 23.71 10.21 46.41
C PRO A 370 23.56 10.03 47.93
N LEU A 371 23.09 8.86 48.36
CA LEU A 371 22.81 8.47 49.72
C LEU A 371 21.61 9.20 50.35
N LEU A 372 21.49 10.53 50.23
CA LEU A 372 20.42 11.32 50.84
C LEU A 372 19.09 11.15 50.11
N GLY A 373 19.12 11.02 48.77
CA GLY A 373 17.94 10.80 47.97
C GLY A 373 17.28 9.42 48.13
N ASP A 374 17.97 8.48 48.81
CA ASP A 374 17.48 7.12 49.04
C ASP A 374 16.83 6.92 50.42
N ILE A 375 16.86 7.94 51.28
CA ILE A 375 16.25 7.90 52.61
C ILE A 375 14.72 7.85 52.49
N PRO A 376 14.07 6.84 53.06
CA PRO A 376 12.59 6.73 52.98
C PRO A 376 11.94 7.95 53.67
N GLY A 377 11.02 8.62 52.96
CA GLY A 377 10.31 9.82 53.46
C GLY A 377 11.08 11.13 53.25
N LEU A 378 12.31 11.24 53.71
CA LEU A 378 13.11 12.46 53.57
C LEU A 378 13.80 12.59 52.21
N GLY A 379 13.96 11.48 51.48
CA GLY A 379 14.61 11.46 50.16
C GLY A 379 13.95 12.34 49.09
N TYR A 380 12.68 12.71 49.26
CA TYR A 380 12.00 13.65 48.36
C TYR A 380 12.59 15.08 48.43
N LEU A 381 13.24 15.45 49.51
CA LEU A 381 13.95 16.72 49.63
C LEU A 381 15.34 16.74 48.97
N PHE A 382 15.77 15.62 48.43
CA PHE A 382 17.08 15.43 47.79
C PHE A 382 16.99 14.83 46.38
N LYS A 383 15.80 14.81 45.79
CA LYS A 383 15.62 14.26 44.44
C LYS A 383 14.64 15.08 43.64
N LYS A 384 14.85 15.03 42.33
CA LYS A 384 13.91 15.47 41.30
C LYS A 384 13.41 14.22 40.60
N THR A 385 12.11 14.10 40.42
CA THR A 385 11.48 13.03 39.61
C THR A 385 10.81 13.66 38.41
N THR A 386 10.98 13.04 37.25
CA THR A 386 10.29 13.41 36.01
C THR A 386 9.74 12.14 35.41
N SER A 387 8.43 12.07 35.21
CA SER A 387 7.72 10.96 34.56
C SER A 387 7.07 11.48 33.30
N GLU A 388 7.39 10.87 32.19
CA GLU A 388 6.84 11.18 30.89
C GLU A 388 6.20 9.92 30.34
N ASN A 389 4.93 9.98 29.99
CA ASN A 389 4.20 8.87 29.34
C ASN A 389 3.53 9.41 28.09
N LYS A 390 4.06 9.02 26.95
CA LYS A 390 3.54 9.42 25.64
C LYS A 390 2.99 8.20 24.93
N LYS A 391 1.74 8.27 24.49
CA LYS A 391 1.06 7.26 23.68
C LYS A 391 0.70 7.87 22.34
N ARG A 392 0.94 7.13 21.30
CA ARG A 392 0.55 7.48 19.94
C ARG A 392 -0.11 6.28 19.29
N GLU A 393 -1.31 6.47 18.80
CA GLU A 393 -2.04 5.46 18.03
C GLU A 393 -2.34 5.98 16.63
N LEU A 394 -2.11 5.15 15.63
CA LEU A 394 -2.51 5.36 14.25
C LEU A 394 -3.43 4.21 13.84
N LEU A 395 -4.61 4.53 13.38
CA LEU A 395 -5.56 3.57 12.80
C LEU A 395 -5.92 4.00 11.37
N ILE A 396 -5.96 3.04 10.46
CA ILE A 396 -6.24 3.28 9.05
C ILE A 396 -7.38 2.39 8.60
N PHE A 397 -8.41 3.01 8.02
CA PHE A 397 -9.63 2.38 7.55
C PHE A 397 -9.81 2.64 6.06
N VAL A 398 -10.52 1.74 5.37
CA VAL A 398 -10.96 1.96 4.00
C VAL A 398 -12.41 1.52 3.83
N THR A 399 -13.16 2.28 3.04
CA THR A 399 -14.55 2.01 2.70
C THR A 399 -14.74 2.21 1.19
N PRO A 400 -14.85 1.14 0.40
CA PRO A 400 -15.24 1.22 -0.99
C PRO A 400 -16.76 1.26 -1.14
N ARG A 401 -17.25 2.01 -2.12
CA ARG A 401 -18.65 2.02 -2.51
C ARG A 401 -18.77 2.01 -4.03
N ILE A 402 -19.38 0.96 -4.57
CA ILE A 402 -19.67 0.87 -5.98
C ILE A 402 -20.80 1.84 -6.30
N VAL A 403 -20.56 2.72 -7.27
CA VAL A 403 -21.59 3.61 -7.80
C VAL A 403 -22.38 2.81 -8.81
N THR A 404 -23.63 2.51 -8.46
CA THR A 404 -24.61 2.00 -9.42
C THR A 404 -25.29 3.23 -9.97
N ASP A 405 -25.21 3.47 -11.28
CA ASP A 405 -26.03 4.50 -11.90
C ASP A 405 -27.48 4.17 -11.59
N ALA A 406 -28.10 4.98 -10.75
CA ALA A 406 -29.55 4.98 -10.63
C ALA A 406 -30.06 5.61 -11.94
N LEU A 407 -30.51 4.76 -12.87
CA LEU A 407 -31.31 5.15 -14.00
C LEU A 407 -32.65 5.73 -13.54
#